data_a87fa6739a02b2d0f4ddeca2e7e72fc7
#
_entry.id   a87fa6739a02b2d0f4ddeca2e7e72fc7
#
_cell.length_a   1.000
_cell.length_b   1.000
_cell.length_c   1.000
_cell.angle_alpha   90.00
_cell.angle_beta   90.00
_cell.angle_gamma   90.00
#
_symmetry.space_group_name_H-M   'P 1'
#
loop_
_entity.id
_entity.type
_entity.pdbx_description
1 polymer ?
#
loop_
_entity_poly.entity_id
_entity_poly.type
_entity_poly.pdbx_seq_one_letter_code
_entity_poly.pdbx_strand_id
1 'polypeptide(L)'
;MIYLIDDVIDSITATKIEQQSLSLNFPWYYTPDTSYGNANTYQQRPGFLHWYMKNGQASPYLKSIEPIITNGAISLGKKEVEVIQIRSFLQLPLSESYTGTDIDTPHIDLYEPHWVMLYYVSDNDAETVIYSNTMKNRTDIPVFDELKEFTRVRPKKGRMVIFDGMHWHTSCQPTVGPRIIININIKK
;
A
#
# COMPACT_ATOMS: atom_id res chain seq x y z
N MET A 1 -14.98 7.60 3.87
CA MET A 1 -15.07 6.63 4.98
C MET A 1 -13.76 5.85 5.01
N ILE A 2 -13.16 5.68 6.21
CA ILE A 2 -11.93 4.91 6.39
C ILE A 2 -12.20 3.86 7.45
N TYR A 3 -11.79 2.62 7.20
CA TYR A 3 -11.83 1.52 8.16
C TYR A 3 -10.40 1.18 8.57
N LEU A 4 -10.14 1.09 9.85
CA LEU A 4 -8.89 0.63 10.42
C LEU A 4 -9.16 -0.64 11.21
N ILE A 5 -8.49 -1.73 10.83
CA ILE A 5 -8.75 -3.07 11.37
C ILE A 5 -7.42 -3.64 11.81
N ASP A 6 -7.29 -3.96 13.08
CA ASP A 6 -6.16 -4.71 13.61
C ASP A 6 -6.45 -6.21 13.54
N ASP A 7 -5.39 -6.98 13.43
CA ASP A 7 -5.44 -8.45 13.44
C ASP A 7 -6.45 -9.03 12.43
N VAL A 8 -6.45 -8.47 11.20
CA VAL A 8 -7.37 -8.86 10.12
C VAL A 8 -7.24 -10.34 9.76
N ILE A 9 -6.07 -10.93 10.04
CA ILE A 9 -5.81 -12.38 10.00
C ILE A 9 -5.14 -12.81 11.29
N ASP A 10 -5.16 -14.09 11.61
CA ASP A 10 -4.49 -14.62 12.79
C ASP A 10 -2.97 -14.41 12.76
N SER A 11 -2.37 -14.34 13.94
CA SER A 11 -0.94 -14.01 14.10
C SER A 11 0.01 -15.05 13.47
N ILE A 12 -0.41 -16.32 13.39
CA ILE A 12 0.39 -17.39 12.78
C ILE A 12 0.45 -17.16 11.26
N THR A 13 -0.70 -16.88 10.64
CA THR A 13 -0.79 -16.58 9.21
C THR A 13 -0.05 -15.28 8.88
N ALA A 14 -0.21 -14.23 9.69
CA ALA A 14 0.53 -12.97 9.53
C ALA A 14 2.05 -13.19 9.56
N THR A 15 2.54 -13.99 10.50
CA THR A 15 3.96 -14.31 10.63
C THR A 15 4.47 -15.13 9.43
N LYS A 16 3.68 -16.07 8.91
CA LYS A 16 4.06 -16.84 7.71
C LYS A 16 4.19 -15.94 6.48
N ILE A 17 3.29 -14.98 6.30
CA ILE A 17 3.33 -14.01 5.19
C ILE A 17 4.57 -13.13 5.30
N GLU A 18 4.89 -12.65 6.50
CA GLU A 18 6.09 -11.85 6.75
C GLU A 18 7.35 -12.66 6.43
N GLN A 19 7.48 -13.87 6.97
CA GLN A 19 8.62 -14.76 6.70
C GLN A 19 8.75 -15.10 5.22
N GLN A 20 7.63 -15.34 4.52
CA GLN A 20 7.62 -15.55 3.08
C GLN A 20 8.14 -14.32 2.34
N SER A 21 7.66 -13.13 2.68
CA SER A 21 8.05 -11.87 2.05
C SER A 21 9.54 -11.52 2.28
N LEU A 22 10.10 -11.96 3.40
CA LEU A 22 11.51 -11.75 3.75
C LEU A 22 12.42 -12.90 3.31
N SER A 23 11.87 -13.95 2.71
CA SER A 23 12.66 -15.11 2.27
C SER A 23 13.47 -14.79 1.01
N LEU A 24 14.63 -15.44 0.89
CA LEU A 24 15.53 -15.31 -0.28
C LEU A 24 14.87 -15.73 -1.60
N ASN A 25 13.83 -16.57 -1.53
CA ASN A 25 13.14 -17.10 -2.71
C ASN A 25 11.90 -16.29 -3.08
N PHE A 26 11.52 -15.24 -2.33
CA PHE A 26 10.40 -14.42 -2.70
C PHE A 26 10.80 -13.47 -3.84
N PRO A 27 10.07 -13.44 -4.97
CA PRO A 27 10.48 -12.72 -6.16
C PRO A 27 10.17 -11.21 -6.03
N TRP A 28 11.10 -10.47 -5.48
CA TRP A 28 11.09 -9.02 -5.49
C TRP A 28 11.74 -8.48 -6.77
N TYR A 29 11.06 -7.56 -7.43
CA TYR A 29 11.55 -6.89 -8.63
C TYR A 29 11.88 -5.43 -8.30
N TYR A 30 13.07 -5.00 -8.67
CA TYR A 30 13.48 -3.61 -8.47
C TYR A 30 12.57 -2.65 -9.22
N THR A 31 12.18 -1.57 -8.57
CA THR A 31 11.53 -0.41 -9.19
C THR A 31 12.29 0.86 -8.82
N PRO A 32 12.56 1.76 -9.79
CA PRO A 32 13.26 3.01 -9.51
C PRO A 32 12.41 3.97 -8.66
N ASP A 33 11.09 3.78 -8.66
CA ASP A 33 10.16 4.58 -7.87
C ASP A 33 8.98 3.73 -7.39
N THR A 34 8.77 3.71 -6.08
CA THR A 34 7.65 3.02 -5.44
C THR A 34 6.39 3.87 -5.36
N SER A 35 6.50 5.19 -5.56
CA SER A 35 5.39 6.12 -5.47
C SER A 35 4.67 6.36 -6.79
N TYR A 36 5.19 5.85 -7.92
CA TYR A 36 4.69 6.14 -9.28
C TYR A 36 4.53 7.64 -9.58
N GLY A 37 5.30 8.47 -8.88
CA GLY A 37 5.27 9.90 -9.07
C GLY A 37 5.59 10.27 -10.51
N ASN A 38 4.84 11.22 -11.06
CA ASN A 38 5.16 11.82 -12.34
C ASN A 38 6.61 12.30 -12.32
N ALA A 39 7.34 12.07 -13.40
CA ALA A 39 8.76 12.34 -13.58
C ALA A 39 9.23 13.78 -13.22
N ASN A 40 8.32 14.64 -12.83
CA ASN A 40 8.55 16.02 -12.44
C ASN A 40 8.66 16.26 -10.94
N THR A 41 8.48 15.25 -10.11
CA THR A 41 8.55 15.40 -8.66
C THR A 41 9.80 14.75 -8.10
N TYR A 42 10.63 15.50 -7.74
CA TYR A 42 11.74 15.73 -6.82
C TYR A 42 12.50 14.54 -6.19
N GLN A 43 11.95 13.35 -6.05
CA GLN A 43 12.66 12.26 -5.41
C GLN A 43 12.13 10.91 -5.89
N GLN A 44 12.93 10.25 -6.71
CA GLN A 44 12.72 8.83 -6.99
C GLN A 44 12.95 8.04 -5.69
N ARG A 45 12.01 7.19 -5.35
CA ARG A 45 12.07 6.30 -4.19
C ARG A 45 12.27 4.86 -4.68
N PRO A 46 13.51 4.44 -4.88
CA PRO A 46 13.76 3.07 -5.30
C PRO A 46 13.31 2.07 -4.22
N GLY A 47 12.83 0.95 -4.67
CA GLY A 47 12.39 -0.13 -3.81
C GLY A 47 12.14 -1.39 -4.61
N PHE A 48 11.29 -2.24 -4.08
CA PHE A 48 10.98 -3.51 -4.72
C PHE A 48 9.47 -3.73 -4.78
N LEU A 49 9.05 -4.39 -5.84
CA LEU A 49 7.66 -4.68 -6.16
C LEU A 49 7.48 -6.17 -6.42
N HIS A 50 6.39 -6.73 -5.89
CA HIS A 50 5.88 -8.03 -6.29
C HIS A 50 4.41 -7.92 -6.69
N TRP A 51 4.04 -8.46 -7.86
CA TRP A 51 2.65 -8.54 -8.29
C TRP A 51 2.06 -9.89 -7.88
N TYR A 52 1.12 -9.88 -6.93
CA TYR A 52 0.31 -11.05 -6.63
C TYR A 52 -0.75 -11.29 -7.70
N MET A 53 -1.33 -10.20 -8.25
CA MET A 53 -2.26 -10.26 -9.37
C MET A 53 -2.17 -8.98 -10.21
N LYS A 54 -2.03 -9.14 -11.52
CA LYS A 54 -2.02 -8.06 -12.51
C LYS A 54 -2.69 -8.51 -13.81
N ASN A 55 -3.64 -7.71 -14.33
CA ASN A 55 -4.35 -7.99 -15.58
C ASN A 55 -4.98 -9.42 -15.62
N GLY A 56 -5.57 -9.84 -14.51
CA GLY A 56 -6.17 -11.17 -14.38
C GLY A 56 -5.18 -12.33 -14.23
N GLN A 57 -3.88 -12.07 -14.29
CA GLN A 57 -2.84 -13.09 -14.07
C GLN A 57 -2.41 -13.11 -12.61
N ALA A 58 -2.49 -14.29 -11.98
CA ALA A 58 -2.12 -14.51 -10.59
C ALA A 58 -0.70 -15.08 -10.49
N SER A 59 0.06 -14.62 -9.49
CA SER A 59 1.31 -15.25 -9.10
C SER A 59 1.04 -16.52 -8.28
N PRO A 60 1.99 -17.46 -8.21
CA PRO A 60 1.88 -18.65 -7.34
C PRO A 60 1.69 -18.29 -5.85
N TYR A 61 2.04 -17.08 -5.45
CA TYR A 61 1.97 -16.61 -4.08
C TYR A 61 0.59 -16.04 -3.68
N LEU A 62 -0.33 -15.84 -4.65
CA LEU A 62 -1.66 -15.26 -4.38
C LEU A 62 -2.41 -16.02 -3.28
N LYS A 63 -2.35 -17.35 -3.32
CA LYS A 63 -3.04 -18.21 -2.35
C LYS A 63 -2.66 -17.92 -0.89
N SER A 64 -1.42 -17.51 -0.63
CA SER A 64 -0.95 -17.23 0.74
C SER A 64 -1.62 -16.00 1.37
N ILE A 65 -2.15 -15.09 0.55
CA ILE A 65 -2.78 -13.83 0.98
C ILE A 65 -4.30 -13.80 0.82
N GLU A 66 -4.93 -14.86 0.33
CA GLU A 66 -6.39 -14.97 0.21
C GLU A 66 -7.14 -14.65 1.51
N PRO A 67 -6.67 -15.06 2.71
CA PRO A 67 -7.33 -14.68 3.97
C PRO A 67 -7.41 -13.18 4.20
N ILE A 68 -6.40 -12.42 3.74
CA ILE A 68 -6.38 -10.95 3.83
C ILE A 68 -7.52 -10.36 2.99
N ILE A 69 -7.67 -10.86 1.75
CA ILE A 69 -8.70 -10.39 0.81
C ILE A 69 -10.10 -10.70 1.35
N THR A 70 -10.30 -11.93 1.82
CA THR A 70 -11.58 -12.40 2.35
C THR A 70 -12.00 -11.58 3.58
N ASN A 71 -11.12 -11.40 4.55
CA ASN A 71 -11.44 -10.67 5.77
C ASN A 71 -11.59 -9.17 5.53
N GLY A 72 -10.83 -8.60 4.59
CA GLY A 72 -11.03 -7.24 4.13
C GLY A 72 -12.40 -7.03 3.47
N ALA A 73 -12.86 -7.99 2.65
CA ALA A 73 -14.19 -7.97 2.04
C ALA A 73 -15.30 -8.03 3.11
N ILE A 74 -15.17 -8.93 4.08
CA ILE A 74 -16.10 -9.06 5.20
C ILE A 74 -16.21 -7.74 5.99
N SER A 75 -15.09 -7.06 6.19
CA SER A 75 -15.05 -5.76 6.89
C SER A 75 -15.80 -4.65 6.14
N LEU A 76 -15.97 -4.81 4.82
CA LEU A 76 -16.82 -3.95 3.98
C LEU A 76 -18.27 -4.43 3.90
N GLY A 77 -18.65 -5.49 4.63
CA GLY A 77 -19.98 -6.11 4.54
C GLY A 77 -20.22 -6.87 3.24
N LYS A 78 -19.15 -7.21 2.50
CA LYS A 78 -19.22 -7.92 1.23
C LYS A 78 -18.84 -9.39 1.42
N LYS A 79 -19.57 -10.31 0.77
CA LYS A 79 -19.22 -11.74 0.75
C LYS A 79 -18.07 -12.03 -0.22
N GLU A 80 -18.07 -11.34 -1.33
CA GLU A 80 -17.08 -11.45 -2.42
C GLU A 80 -16.75 -10.07 -2.94
N VAL A 81 -15.57 -9.92 -3.49
CA VAL A 81 -15.08 -8.68 -4.09
C VAL A 81 -14.44 -8.98 -5.45
N GLU A 82 -14.63 -8.09 -6.39
CA GLU A 82 -13.90 -8.13 -7.66
C GLU A 82 -12.55 -7.43 -7.46
N VAL A 83 -11.48 -8.23 -7.47
CA VAL A 83 -10.12 -7.72 -7.34
C VAL A 83 -9.64 -7.21 -8.70
N ILE A 84 -9.14 -5.98 -8.74
CA ILE A 84 -8.59 -5.35 -9.94
C ILE A 84 -7.10 -5.67 -10.06
N GLN A 85 -6.35 -5.45 -8.98
CA GLN A 85 -4.92 -5.74 -8.90
C GLN A 85 -4.48 -5.90 -7.46
N ILE A 86 -3.38 -6.66 -7.27
CA ILE A 86 -2.73 -6.83 -5.97
C ILE A 86 -1.23 -6.74 -6.15
N ARG A 87 -0.60 -5.87 -5.39
CA ARG A 87 0.85 -5.69 -5.40
C ARG A 87 1.38 -5.53 -3.99
N SER A 88 2.59 -5.98 -3.79
CA SER A 88 3.34 -5.71 -2.56
C SER A 88 4.51 -4.80 -2.87
N PHE A 89 4.80 -3.89 -1.95
CA PHE A 89 5.99 -3.04 -1.99
C PHE A 89 6.88 -3.35 -0.80
N LEU A 90 8.18 -3.35 -1.06
CA LEU A 90 9.22 -3.34 -0.05
C LEU A 90 10.03 -2.05 -0.22
N GLN A 91 9.97 -1.18 0.78
CA GLN A 91 10.74 0.05 0.88
C GLN A 91 11.82 -0.12 1.94
N LEU A 92 13.03 0.32 1.62
CA LEU A 92 14.17 0.24 2.53
C LEU A 92 14.28 1.53 3.35
N PRO A 93 14.89 1.46 4.55
CA PRO A 93 15.12 2.64 5.36
C PRO A 93 15.93 3.71 4.64
N LEU A 94 15.58 4.96 4.88
CA LEU A 94 16.39 6.09 4.46
C LEU A 94 17.73 6.07 5.21
N SER A 95 18.77 6.54 4.55
CA SER A 95 20.06 6.77 5.20
C SER A 95 19.93 7.81 6.30
N GLU A 96 20.65 7.63 7.42
CA GLU A 96 20.75 8.62 8.51
C GLU A 96 21.26 10.00 8.02
N SER A 97 22.03 10.02 6.94
CA SER A 97 22.52 11.25 6.30
C SER A 97 21.50 11.91 5.37
N TYR A 98 20.31 11.31 5.18
CA TYR A 98 19.30 11.86 4.32
C TYR A 98 18.64 13.11 4.94
N THR A 99 18.65 14.22 4.21
CA THR A 99 18.14 15.52 4.68
C THR A 99 16.87 15.99 3.97
N GLY A 100 16.33 15.17 3.07
CA GLY A 100 15.08 15.49 2.33
C GLY A 100 13.81 15.12 3.12
N THR A 101 12.66 15.25 2.47
CA THR A 101 11.40 14.78 3.05
C THR A 101 11.32 13.25 3.05
N ASP A 102 10.77 12.68 4.11
CA ASP A 102 10.44 11.26 4.23
C ASP A 102 9.11 10.92 3.53
N ILE A 103 8.32 11.92 3.14
CA ILE A 103 7.01 11.72 2.49
C ILE A 103 7.22 11.52 0.98
N ASP A 104 6.65 10.44 0.46
CA ASP A 104 6.62 10.15 -0.97
C ASP A 104 5.61 11.02 -1.72
N THR A 105 5.66 11.00 -3.05
CA THR A 105 4.70 11.73 -3.87
C THR A 105 3.28 11.21 -3.66
N PRO A 106 2.31 12.06 -3.28
CA PRO A 106 0.91 11.68 -3.23
C PRO A 106 0.39 11.25 -4.59
N HIS A 107 -0.37 10.17 -4.60
CA HIS A 107 -0.90 9.55 -5.81
C HIS A 107 -2.28 8.93 -5.55
N ILE A 108 -2.87 8.41 -6.58
CA ILE A 108 -3.99 7.47 -6.58
C ILE A 108 -3.57 6.22 -7.35
N ASP A 109 -4.08 5.07 -6.94
CA ASP A 109 -3.68 3.80 -7.56
C ASP A 109 -4.28 3.59 -8.94
N LEU A 110 -5.55 3.97 -9.12
CA LEU A 110 -6.33 3.78 -10.34
C LEU A 110 -7.22 4.99 -10.58
N TYR A 111 -7.44 5.31 -11.86
CA TYR A 111 -8.30 6.42 -12.27
C TYR A 111 -9.80 6.13 -12.18
N GLU A 112 -10.18 4.90 -11.85
CA GLU A 112 -11.57 4.44 -11.74
C GLU A 112 -11.97 4.29 -10.28
N PRO A 113 -13.25 4.49 -9.93
CA PRO A 113 -13.71 4.32 -8.55
C PRO A 113 -13.41 2.92 -8.02
N HIS A 114 -12.64 2.86 -6.96
CA HIS A 114 -12.20 1.61 -6.33
C HIS A 114 -12.04 1.78 -4.82
N TRP A 115 -11.95 0.66 -4.10
CA TRP A 115 -11.46 0.61 -2.72
C TRP A 115 -9.99 0.21 -2.72
N VAL A 116 -9.22 0.85 -1.85
CA VAL A 116 -7.88 0.41 -1.48
C VAL A 116 -7.98 -0.34 -0.16
N MET A 117 -7.51 -1.59 -0.11
CA MET A 117 -7.26 -2.35 1.10
C MET A 117 -5.73 -2.47 1.24
N LEU A 118 -5.16 -1.74 2.18
CA LEU A 118 -3.72 -1.71 2.42
C LEU A 118 -3.41 -2.49 3.69
N TYR A 119 -2.76 -3.64 3.54
CA TYR A 119 -2.35 -4.52 4.63
C TYR A 119 -0.88 -4.31 4.95
N TYR A 120 -0.56 -4.18 6.24
CA TYR A 120 0.80 -4.03 6.74
C TYR A 120 1.36 -5.40 7.15
N VAL A 121 2.43 -5.81 6.46
CA VAL A 121 3.09 -7.11 6.68
C VAL A 121 4.03 -7.07 7.86
N SER A 122 4.63 -5.92 8.13
CA SER A 122 5.59 -5.72 9.23
C SER A 122 5.29 -4.47 10.05
N ASP A 123 5.79 -4.46 11.28
CA ASP A 123 5.83 -3.23 12.08
C ASP A 123 6.96 -2.32 11.58
N ASN A 124 6.69 -1.03 11.43
CA ASN A 124 7.70 -0.01 11.21
C ASN A 124 7.15 1.40 11.51
N ASP A 125 7.96 2.43 11.26
CA ASP A 125 7.66 3.82 11.55
C ASP A 125 7.10 4.60 10.35
N ALA A 126 7.08 4.01 9.16
CA ALA A 126 6.70 4.67 7.92
C ALA A 126 5.18 4.70 7.71
N GLU A 127 4.55 5.78 8.13
CA GLU A 127 3.09 5.95 8.08
C GLU A 127 2.55 6.02 6.64
N THR A 128 1.28 5.64 6.50
CA THR A 128 0.48 5.95 5.31
C THR A 128 -0.33 7.20 5.58
N VAL A 129 -0.19 8.21 4.73
CA VAL A 129 -0.94 9.47 4.80
C VAL A 129 -2.07 9.44 3.80
N ILE A 130 -3.30 9.72 4.26
CA ILE A 130 -4.49 9.81 3.42
C ILE A 130 -5.00 11.24 3.51
N TYR A 131 -5.24 11.88 2.37
CA TYR A 131 -5.72 13.25 2.27
C TYR A 131 -7.24 13.31 2.10
N SER A 132 -7.87 14.39 2.56
CA SER A 132 -9.30 14.64 2.34
C SER A 132 -9.62 14.98 0.88
N ASN A 133 -8.62 15.45 0.16
CA ASN A 133 -8.73 15.77 -1.26
C ASN A 133 -8.89 14.48 -2.09
N THR A 134 -9.79 14.53 -3.06
CA THR A 134 -10.06 13.42 -3.99
C THR A 134 -9.78 13.85 -5.42
N MET A 135 -9.33 12.91 -6.23
CA MET A 135 -9.25 13.11 -7.67
C MET A 135 -10.66 13.18 -8.25
N LYS A 136 -10.92 14.19 -9.09
CA LYS A 136 -12.20 14.37 -9.82
C LYS A 136 -12.06 14.02 -11.29
N ASN A 137 -10.91 14.32 -11.88
CA ASN A 137 -10.61 14.08 -13.29
C ASN A 137 -9.26 13.38 -13.43
N ARG A 138 -9.08 12.62 -14.50
CA ARG A 138 -7.83 11.89 -14.79
C ARG A 138 -6.61 12.81 -15.01
N THR A 139 -6.87 14.07 -15.29
CA THR A 139 -5.82 15.11 -15.50
C THR A 139 -5.46 15.85 -14.23
N ASP A 140 -6.12 15.56 -13.11
CA ASP A 140 -5.84 16.22 -11.85
C ASP A 140 -4.42 15.85 -11.40
N ILE A 141 -3.63 16.86 -11.08
CA ILE A 141 -2.31 16.71 -10.47
C ILE A 141 -2.42 17.27 -9.06
N PRO A 142 -1.98 16.53 -8.03
CA PRO A 142 -2.05 17.05 -6.68
C PRO A 142 -1.10 18.23 -6.52
N VAL A 143 -1.62 19.33 -6.02
CA VAL A 143 -0.79 20.46 -5.54
C VAL A 143 -0.50 20.20 -4.08
N PHE A 144 0.74 19.88 -3.74
CA PHE A 144 1.12 19.41 -2.40
C PHE A 144 0.68 20.35 -1.29
N ASP A 145 0.87 21.64 -1.46
CA ASP A 145 0.52 22.66 -0.45
C ASP A 145 -0.99 22.82 -0.25
N GLU A 146 -1.81 22.28 -1.14
CA GLU A 146 -3.27 22.32 -1.07
C GLU A 146 -3.86 21.03 -0.50
N LEU A 147 -3.05 19.97 -0.38
CA LEU A 147 -3.51 18.70 0.18
C LEU A 147 -3.73 18.83 1.69
N LYS A 148 -4.95 18.51 2.11
CA LYS A 148 -5.31 18.53 3.53
C LYS A 148 -5.26 17.10 4.06
N GLU A 149 -4.36 16.86 4.97
CA GLU A 149 -4.25 15.57 5.65
C GLU A 149 -5.58 15.24 6.35
N PHE A 150 -6.08 14.04 6.09
CA PHE A 150 -7.26 13.50 6.74
C PHE A 150 -6.88 12.58 7.89
N THR A 151 -5.91 11.70 7.67
CA THR A 151 -5.40 10.80 8.69
C THR A 151 -4.03 10.24 8.32
N ARG A 152 -3.30 9.82 9.35
CA ARG A 152 -2.09 8.99 9.25
C ARG A 152 -2.34 7.64 9.87
N VAL A 153 -1.85 6.61 9.21
CA VAL A 153 -1.96 5.22 9.69
C VAL A 153 -0.56 4.67 9.90
N ARG A 154 -0.23 4.42 11.16
CA ARG A 154 1.04 3.78 11.53
C ARG A 154 0.99 2.29 11.16
N PRO A 155 2.01 1.77 10.47
CA PRO A 155 2.15 0.35 10.21
C PRO A 155 2.16 -0.46 11.51
N LYS A 156 1.39 -1.55 11.49
CA LYS A 156 1.38 -2.58 12.52
C LYS A 156 1.13 -3.91 11.80
N LYS A 157 1.95 -4.91 12.07
CA LYS A 157 1.76 -6.25 11.50
C LYS A 157 0.34 -6.75 11.76
N GLY A 158 -0.33 -7.24 10.71
CA GLY A 158 -1.72 -7.69 10.79
C GLY A 158 -2.77 -6.58 10.65
N ARG A 159 -2.37 -5.32 10.62
CA ARG A 159 -3.28 -4.17 10.42
C ARG A 159 -3.63 -4.02 8.95
N MET A 160 -4.88 -3.63 8.69
CA MET A 160 -5.37 -3.19 7.40
C MET A 160 -6.03 -1.82 7.53
N VAL A 161 -5.80 -0.95 6.57
CA VAL A 161 -6.62 0.24 6.35
C VAL A 161 -7.36 0.08 5.04
N ILE A 162 -8.68 0.39 5.05
CA ILE A 162 -9.52 0.38 3.85
C ILE A 162 -10.07 1.78 3.64
N PHE A 163 -9.91 2.33 2.46
CA PHE A 163 -10.38 3.66 2.10
C PHE A 163 -10.78 3.77 0.63
N ASP A 164 -11.52 4.83 0.33
CA ASP A 164 -11.87 5.18 -1.05
C ASP A 164 -10.61 5.52 -1.84
N GLY A 165 -10.30 4.73 -2.86
CA GLY A 165 -9.09 4.89 -3.67
C GLY A 165 -9.02 6.19 -4.48
N MET A 166 -10.11 6.98 -4.50
CA MET A 166 -10.10 8.31 -5.10
C MET A 166 -9.47 9.38 -4.20
N HIS A 167 -9.21 9.08 -2.92
CA HIS A 167 -8.43 9.97 -2.06
C HIS A 167 -6.96 9.94 -2.45
N TRP A 168 -6.36 11.12 -2.55
CA TRP A 168 -4.91 11.24 -2.63
C TRP A 168 -4.30 10.60 -1.38
N HIS A 169 -3.27 9.82 -1.58
CA HIS A 169 -2.58 9.16 -0.47
C HIS A 169 -1.10 8.95 -0.80
N THR A 170 -0.32 8.76 0.22
CA THR A 170 1.11 8.52 0.10
C THR A 170 1.65 7.70 1.26
N SER A 171 2.91 7.29 1.18
CA SER A 171 3.67 6.70 2.27
C SER A 171 4.78 7.61 2.74
N CYS A 172 5.11 7.49 4.03
CA CYS A 172 6.43 7.90 4.51
C CYS A 172 7.44 6.79 4.23
N GLN A 173 8.71 7.15 4.13
CA GLN A 173 9.79 6.18 4.06
C GLN A 173 10.15 5.71 5.46
N PRO A 174 10.49 4.43 5.65
CA PRO A 174 10.93 3.93 6.95
C PRO A 174 12.30 4.51 7.34
N THR A 175 12.52 4.66 8.63
CA THR A 175 13.85 4.93 9.21
C THR A 175 14.40 3.68 9.91
N VAL A 176 13.52 2.78 10.32
CA VAL A 176 13.90 1.53 11.02
C VAL A 176 13.27 0.32 10.32
N GLY A 177 14.12 -0.53 9.77
CA GLY A 177 13.70 -1.77 9.11
C GLY A 177 12.93 -1.56 7.78
N PRO A 178 12.68 -2.62 7.03
CA PRO A 178 11.95 -2.51 5.78
C PRO A 178 10.46 -2.30 6.03
N ARG A 179 9.83 -1.44 5.24
CA ARG A 179 8.39 -1.33 5.15
C ARG A 179 7.87 -2.28 4.09
N ILE A 180 7.06 -3.26 4.49
CA ILE A 180 6.41 -4.19 3.57
C ILE A 180 4.90 -4.05 3.71
N ILE A 181 4.23 -3.78 2.57
CA ILE A 181 2.78 -3.68 2.50
C ILE A 181 2.24 -4.55 1.35
N ILE A 182 0.97 -4.93 1.47
CA ILE A 182 0.19 -5.51 0.37
C ILE A 182 -0.94 -4.55 0.06
N ASN A 183 -0.94 -4.01 -1.16
CA ASN A 183 -1.95 -3.09 -1.68
C ASN A 183 -2.90 -3.87 -2.59
N ILE A 184 -4.17 -3.90 -2.22
CA ILE A 184 -5.25 -4.62 -2.90
C ILE A 184 -6.26 -3.59 -3.38
N ASN A 185 -6.44 -3.48 -4.69
CA ASN A 185 -7.46 -2.63 -5.28
C ASN A 185 -8.63 -3.49 -5.73
N ILE A 186 -9.84 -3.15 -5.25
CA ILE A 186 -11.08 -3.85 -5.56
C ILE A 186 -12.12 -2.89 -6.12
N LYS A 187 -13.05 -3.39 -6.93
CA LYS A 187 -14.17 -2.59 -7.41
C LYS A 187 -15.08 -2.13 -6.27
N LYS A 188 -15.56 -0.91 -6.42
CA LYS A 188 -16.61 -0.35 -5.56
C LYS A 188 -17.97 -0.96 -5.79
#